data_37dfb4237a63ae495ff88e3e1a4be5e3
#
_entry.id   37dfb4237a63ae495ff88e3e1a4be5e3
#
_cell.length_a   1.000
_cell.length_b   1.000
_cell.length_c   1.000
_cell.angle_alpha   90.00
_cell.angle_beta   90.00
_cell.angle_gamma   90.00
#
_symmetry.space_group_name_H-M   'P 1'
#
loop_
_entity.id
_entity.type
_entity.pdbx_description
1 polymer ?
#
loop_
_entity_poly.entity_id
_entity_poly.type
_entity_poly.pdbx_seq_one_letter_code
_entity_poly.pdbx_strand_id
1 'polypeptide(L)'
;IVNKKQVIIIRSSVYPGITDKVKNILKDTNENISYCPERILQGKALIELPTLPQIVSGYNKRGIDISKKLFNSITSKTIVTTILEAEFIKLFSNAWRYINFAASNQFFMICQNFNLDFKKVRNFMMDGYDRNVHLPKAGFAAGPCLLKDTIQLSHFVKNKFPMGIESLKINEGLPLYLMQNLKKNNQLKNKKIGILGLTFKSDVDDIRDSLSFKLIKILRRQKIKVLISDEFYKHPDGISKKELIKKSDVIILAVPHKSYR
;
A
#
# COMPACT_ATOMS: atom_id res chain seq x y z
N ILE A 1 31.74 -3.05 11.43
CA ILE A 1 32.44 -4.35 11.39
C ILE A 1 31.57 -5.35 12.14
N VAL A 2 31.13 -6.38 11.47
CA VAL A 2 30.32 -7.49 12.03
C VAL A 2 31.25 -8.55 12.60
N ASN A 3 30.93 -9.13 13.77
CA ASN A 3 31.71 -10.21 14.36
C ASN A 3 30.86 -11.45 14.67
N LYS A 4 31.51 -12.60 14.92
CA LYS A 4 30.87 -13.91 15.14
C LYS A 4 29.91 -13.98 16.35
N LYS A 5 29.99 -13.03 17.30
CA LYS A 5 29.12 -13.01 18.49
C LYS A 5 27.77 -12.33 18.22
N GLN A 6 27.69 -11.50 17.18
CA GLN A 6 26.48 -10.77 16.81
C GLN A 6 25.49 -11.64 16.07
N VAL A 7 24.20 -11.28 16.12
CA VAL A 7 23.16 -11.81 15.26
C VAL A 7 22.69 -10.68 14.35
N ILE A 8 22.67 -10.94 13.05
CA ILE A 8 22.20 -10.01 12.04
C ILE A 8 20.74 -10.32 11.74
N ILE A 9 19.87 -9.36 11.99
CA ILE A 9 18.44 -9.51 11.72
C ILE A 9 18.05 -8.58 10.56
N ILE A 10 17.72 -9.17 9.41
CA ILE A 10 17.23 -8.44 8.23
C ILE A 10 15.73 -8.27 8.38
N ARG A 11 15.23 -7.01 8.29
CA ARG A 11 13.81 -6.68 8.43
C ARG A 11 13.20 -6.08 7.17
N SER A 12 14.02 -5.54 6.27
CA SER A 12 13.56 -4.92 5.02
C SER A 12 12.92 -5.93 4.07
N SER A 13 11.96 -5.50 3.27
CA SER A 13 11.48 -6.31 2.14
C SER A 13 12.58 -6.53 1.14
N VAL A 14 12.80 -7.77 0.77
CA VAL A 14 13.86 -8.20 -0.14
C VAL A 14 13.30 -9.13 -1.23
N TYR A 15 14.04 -9.30 -2.32
CA TYR A 15 13.78 -10.37 -3.29
C TYR A 15 14.06 -11.73 -2.65
N PRO A 16 13.29 -12.77 -2.99
CA PRO A 16 13.59 -14.12 -2.54
C PRO A 16 15.03 -14.51 -2.91
N GLY A 17 15.76 -15.06 -1.94
CA GLY A 17 17.17 -15.41 -2.07
C GLY A 17 18.19 -14.28 -1.76
N ILE A 18 17.74 -13.08 -1.39
CA ILE A 18 18.67 -12.01 -0.99
C ILE A 18 19.35 -12.33 0.35
N THR A 19 18.63 -12.95 1.27
CA THR A 19 19.22 -13.35 2.56
C THR A 19 20.34 -14.36 2.36
N ASP A 20 20.23 -15.27 1.36
CA ASP A 20 21.30 -16.18 0.96
C ASP A 20 22.54 -15.44 0.42
N LYS A 21 22.32 -14.37 -0.37
CA LYS A 21 23.43 -13.53 -0.84
C LYS A 21 24.16 -12.85 0.32
N VAL A 22 23.39 -12.32 1.30
CA VAL A 22 23.97 -11.72 2.50
C VAL A 22 24.77 -12.74 3.30
N LYS A 23 24.25 -13.97 3.46
CA LYS A 23 24.98 -15.08 4.09
C LYS A 23 26.29 -15.35 3.37
N ASN A 24 26.28 -15.44 2.04
CA ASN A 24 27.49 -15.73 1.26
C ASN A 24 28.54 -14.60 1.36
N ILE A 25 28.12 -13.35 1.45
CA ILE A 25 29.04 -12.22 1.67
C ILE A 25 29.69 -12.29 3.07
N LEU A 26 28.94 -12.75 4.05
CA LEU A 26 29.36 -12.75 5.47
C LEU A 26 29.89 -14.09 5.96
N LYS A 27 30.01 -15.13 5.09
CA LYS A 27 30.33 -16.51 5.46
C LYS A 27 31.57 -16.66 6.35
N ASP A 28 32.60 -15.83 6.12
CA ASP A 28 33.87 -15.91 6.85
C ASP A 28 33.84 -15.10 8.16
N THR A 29 32.84 -14.21 8.33
CA THR A 29 32.74 -13.27 9.45
C THR A 29 31.61 -13.60 10.40
N ASN A 30 30.42 -13.99 9.88
CA ASN A 30 29.24 -14.25 10.69
C ASN A 30 28.22 -15.14 9.97
N GLU A 31 27.81 -16.23 10.63
CA GLU A 31 26.76 -17.15 10.13
C GLU A 31 25.41 -16.97 10.85
N ASN A 32 25.35 -16.11 11.88
CA ASN A 32 24.16 -15.91 12.68
C ASN A 32 23.24 -14.88 12.01
N ILE A 33 22.64 -15.26 10.88
CA ILE A 33 21.77 -14.38 10.09
C ILE A 33 20.34 -14.86 10.18
N SER A 34 19.44 -13.93 10.46
CA SER A 34 18.01 -14.12 10.53
C SER A 34 17.28 -13.16 9.59
N TYR A 35 16.18 -13.61 9.02
CA TYR A 35 15.25 -12.77 8.31
C TYR A 35 13.92 -12.73 9.06
N CYS A 36 13.55 -11.53 9.50
CA CYS A 36 12.37 -11.28 10.32
C CYS A 36 11.61 -10.09 9.73
N PRO A 37 10.80 -10.30 8.66
CA PRO A 37 10.19 -9.20 7.91
C PRO A 37 9.27 -8.35 8.75
N GLU A 38 9.30 -7.04 8.50
CA GLU A 38 8.36 -6.09 9.08
C GLU A 38 7.03 -6.13 8.31
N ARG A 39 5.90 -6.28 9.04
CA ARG A 39 4.55 -6.33 8.45
C ARG A 39 3.59 -5.26 9.00
N ILE A 40 4.09 -4.38 9.86
CA ILE A 40 3.30 -3.32 10.50
C ILE A 40 2.78 -2.33 9.46
N LEU A 41 1.55 -1.89 9.65
CA LEU A 41 0.94 -0.83 8.85
C LEU A 41 1.43 0.54 9.35
N GLN A 42 1.94 1.37 8.44
CA GLN A 42 2.34 2.73 8.75
C GLN A 42 1.21 3.50 9.45
N GLY A 43 1.55 4.22 10.53
CA GLY A 43 0.60 4.92 11.39
C GLY A 43 -0.10 4.04 12.43
N LYS A 44 0.16 2.71 12.46
CA LYS A 44 -0.40 1.79 13.47
C LYS A 44 0.66 1.04 14.26
N ALA A 45 1.91 1.45 14.20
CA ALA A 45 3.04 0.71 14.78
C ALA A 45 2.85 0.39 16.27
N LEU A 46 2.44 1.34 17.08
CA LEU A 46 2.26 1.15 18.52
C LEU A 46 1.13 0.15 18.87
N ILE A 47 0.14 -0.01 17.99
CA ILE A 47 -0.98 -0.93 18.19
C ILE A 47 -0.63 -2.32 17.65
N GLU A 48 -0.01 -2.38 16.46
CA GLU A 48 0.23 -3.64 15.76
C GLU A 48 1.51 -4.35 16.22
N LEU A 49 2.52 -3.62 16.70
CA LEU A 49 3.78 -4.21 17.15
C LEU A 49 3.58 -5.28 18.24
N PRO A 50 2.78 -5.05 19.30
CA PRO A 50 2.54 -6.06 20.32
C PRO A 50 1.56 -7.16 19.91
N THR A 51 0.70 -6.94 18.91
CA THR A 51 -0.41 -7.84 18.57
C THR A 51 -0.18 -8.69 17.33
N LEU A 52 0.61 -8.20 16.37
CA LEU A 52 0.92 -8.93 15.14
C LEU A 52 1.92 -10.07 15.41
N PRO A 53 1.61 -11.32 15.01
CA PRO A 53 2.60 -12.39 15.07
C PRO A 53 3.84 -12.04 14.24
N GLN A 54 5.01 -12.10 14.82
CA GLN A 54 6.27 -11.87 14.13
C GLN A 54 6.79 -13.13 13.45
N ILE A 55 7.07 -13.05 12.15
CA ILE A 55 7.76 -14.10 11.42
C ILE A 55 9.25 -14.07 11.80
N VAL A 56 9.79 -15.22 12.15
CA VAL A 56 11.19 -15.39 12.50
C VAL A 56 11.78 -16.51 11.66
N SER A 57 12.90 -16.27 11.02
CA SER A 57 13.66 -17.30 10.31
C SER A 57 15.16 -17.08 10.48
N GLY A 58 15.96 -18.09 10.27
CA GLY A 58 17.41 -17.99 10.41
C GLY A 58 18.13 -19.21 9.85
N TYR A 59 19.43 -19.08 9.57
CA TYR A 59 20.26 -20.18 9.05
C TYR A 59 20.70 -21.16 10.11
N ASN A 60 20.75 -20.73 11.37
CA ASN A 60 21.14 -21.59 12.46
C ASN A 60 20.29 -21.37 13.71
N LYS A 61 20.36 -22.30 14.65
CA LYS A 61 19.59 -22.27 15.89
C LYS A 61 19.84 -21.00 16.69
N ARG A 62 21.10 -20.54 16.78
CA ARG A 62 21.47 -19.33 17.52
C ARG A 62 20.77 -18.08 16.99
N GLY A 63 20.77 -17.88 15.66
CA GLY A 63 20.08 -16.78 15.01
C GLY A 63 18.58 -16.80 15.30
N ILE A 64 17.95 -17.98 15.17
CA ILE A 64 16.52 -18.16 15.46
C ILE A 64 16.21 -17.87 16.93
N ASP A 65 16.96 -18.47 17.88
CA ASP A 65 16.65 -18.36 19.30
C ASP A 65 16.81 -16.92 19.82
N ILE A 66 17.85 -16.20 19.38
CA ILE A 66 18.07 -14.81 19.74
C ILE A 66 16.99 -13.93 19.12
N SER A 67 16.62 -14.14 17.85
CA SER A 67 15.53 -13.41 17.19
C SER A 67 14.19 -13.66 17.88
N LYS A 68 13.87 -14.92 18.23
CA LYS A 68 12.67 -15.25 19.02
C LYS A 68 12.67 -14.55 20.37
N LYS A 69 13.78 -14.59 21.11
CA LYS A 69 13.88 -13.93 22.42
C LYS A 69 13.62 -12.43 22.30
N LEU A 70 14.22 -11.78 21.28
CA LEU A 70 14.00 -10.36 21.01
C LEU A 70 12.53 -10.07 20.71
N PHE A 71 11.91 -10.81 19.79
CA PHE A 71 10.55 -10.50 19.37
C PHE A 71 9.48 -10.94 20.38
N ASN A 72 9.72 -12.00 21.15
CA ASN A 72 8.83 -12.40 22.25
C ASN A 72 8.76 -11.36 23.39
N SER A 73 9.75 -10.43 23.49
CA SER A 73 9.67 -9.31 24.41
C SER A 73 8.80 -8.15 23.88
N ILE A 74 8.39 -8.22 22.62
CA ILE A 74 7.66 -7.14 21.95
C ILE A 74 6.25 -7.59 21.53
N THR A 75 6.12 -8.82 21.00
CA THR A 75 4.86 -9.36 20.47
C THR A 75 4.43 -10.61 21.23
N SER A 76 3.13 -10.86 21.29
CA SER A 76 2.54 -12.02 21.96
C SER A 76 2.85 -13.35 21.27
N LYS A 77 3.24 -13.34 19.99
CA LYS A 77 3.45 -14.57 19.20
C LYS A 77 4.57 -14.41 18.17
N THR A 78 5.47 -15.39 18.13
CA THR A 78 6.43 -15.60 17.04
C THR A 78 6.10 -16.85 16.24
N ILE A 79 6.30 -16.79 14.93
CA ILE A 79 6.12 -17.93 14.00
C ILE A 79 7.47 -18.21 13.35
N VAL A 80 8.01 -19.40 13.58
CA VAL A 80 9.29 -19.81 13.00
C VAL A 80 9.03 -20.51 11.67
N THR A 81 9.82 -20.14 10.66
CA THR A 81 9.76 -20.74 9.33
C THR A 81 11.14 -20.70 8.65
N THR A 82 11.25 -21.17 7.41
CA THR A 82 12.48 -21.05 6.62
C THR A 82 12.67 -19.62 6.10
N ILE A 83 13.91 -19.27 5.76
CA ILE A 83 14.24 -17.95 5.23
C ILE A 83 13.46 -17.65 3.96
N LEU A 84 13.46 -18.59 3.03
CA LEU A 84 12.78 -18.42 1.75
C LEU A 84 11.25 -18.24 1.92
N GLU A 85 10.63 -19.03 2.81
CA GLU A 85 9.21 -18.85 3.15
C GLU A 85 8.95 -17.46 3.75
N ALA A 86 9.80 -16.99 4.66
CA ALA A 86 9.64 -15.68 5.28
C ALA A 86 9.76 -14.54 4.25
N GLU A 87 10.66 -14.63 3.27
CA GLU A 87 10.79 -13.70 2.15
C GLU A 87 9.52 -13.67 1.30
N PHE A 88 8.99 -14.85 0.93
CA PHE A 88 7.72 -14.94 0.19
C PHE A 88 6.52 -14.49 1.00
N ILE A 89 6.40 -14.85 2.28
CA ILE A 89 5.30 -14.41 3.15
C ILE A 89 5.17 -12.88 3.13
N LYS A 90 6.31 -12.17 3.19
CA LYS A 90 6.29 -10.71 3.14
C LYS A 90 5.74 -10.18 1.82
N LEU A 91 6.24 -10.67 0.70
CA LEU A 91 5.83 -10.24 -0.64
C LEU A 91 4.38 -10.64 -0.95
N PHE A 92 3.99 -11.87 -0.62
CA PHE A 92 2.62 -12.35 -0.83
C PHE A 92 1.60 -11.56 0.00
N SER A 93 1.93 -11.22 1.25
CA SER A 93 1.03 -10.42 2.10
C SER A 93 0.74 -9.04 1.49
N ASN A 94 1.74 -8.38 0.91
CA ASN A 94 1.56 -7.08 0.27
C ASN A 94 0.89 -7.20 -1.11
N ALA A 95 1.28 -8.17 -1.92
CA ALA A 95 0.66 -8.44 -3.22
C ALA A 95 -0.83 -8.80 -3.07
N TRP A 96 -1.19 -9.65 -2.09
CA TRP A 96 -2.57 -9.99 -1.78
C TRP A 96 -3.43 -8.76 -1.45
N ARG A 97 -2.92 -7.87 -0.59
CA ARG A 97 -3.62 -6.61 -0.27
C ARG A 97 -3.80 -5.75 -1.51
N TYR A 98 -2.78 -5.67 -2.36
CA TYR A 98 -2.83 -4.86 -3.59
C TYR A 98 -3.84 -5.39 -4.60
N ILE A 99 -3.93 -6.72 -4.74
CA ILE A 99 -4.92 -7.42 -5.58
C ILE A 99 -6.35 -7.17 -5.06
N ASN A 100 -6.56 -7.23 -3.73
CA ASN A 100 -7.87 -6.94 -3.15
C ASN A 100 -8.34 -5.52 -3.44
N PHE A 101 -7.43 -4.52 -3.39
CA PHE A 101 -7.76 -3.16 -3.81
C PHE A 101 -8.10 -3.10 -5.30
N ALA A 102 -7.36 -3.82 -6.15
CA ALA A 102 -7.65 -3.86 -7.59
C ALA A 102 -9.02 -4.48 -7.88
N ALA A 103 -9.38 -5.55 -7.20
CA ALA A 103 -10.72 -6.15 -7.32
C ALA A 103 -11.82 -5.15 -6.97
N SER A 104 -11.70 -4.44 -5.84
CA SER A 104 -12.66 -3.40 -5.45
C SER A 104 -12.71 -2.24 -6.44
N ASN A 105 -11.56 -1.80 -6.94
CA ASN A 105 -11.48 -0.74 -7.94
C ASN A 105 -12.12 -1.17 -9.27
N GLN A 106 -11.90 -2.42 -9.68
CA GLN A 106 -12.54 -2.97 -10.89
C GLN A 106 -14.06 -3.05 -10.73
N PHE A 107 -14.56 -3.51 -9.58
CA PHE A 107 -16.00 -3.55 -9.30
C PHE A 107 -16.60 -2.14 -9.26
N PHE A 108 -15.88 -1.16 -8.70
CA PHE A 108 -16.28 0.25 -8.76
C PHE A 108 -16.40 0.74 -10.20
N MET A 109 -15.41 0.46 -11.06
CA MET A 109 -15.44 0.85 -12.48
C MET A 109 -16.65 0.23 -13.21
N ILE A 110 -16.95 -1.04 -12.93
CA ILE A 110 -18.12 -1.74 -13.49
C ILE A 110 -19.41 -1.07 -13.01
N CYS A 111 -19.56 -0.83 -11.71
CA CYS A 111 -20.74 -0.15 -11.15
C CYS A 111 -20.96 1.22 -11.80
N GLN A 112 -19.92 2.01 -12.02
CA GLN A 112 -20.01 3.31 -12.68
C GLN A 112 -20.54 3.20 -14.12
N ASN A 113 -20.19 2.17 -14.87
CA ASN A 113 -20.67 1.96 -16.22
C ASN A 113 -22.19 1.63 -16.27
N PHE A 114 -22.73 1.08 -15.19
CA PHE A 114 -24.16 0.76 -15.03
C PHE A 114 -24.92 1.76 -14.15
N ASN A 115 -24.32 2.91 -13.81
CA ASN A 115 -24.88 3.92 -12.91
C ASN A 115 -25.28 3.36 -11.54
N LEU A 116 -24.54 2.39 -11.01
CA LEU A 116 -24.74 1.78 -9.70
C LEU A 116 -23.84 2.46 -8.64
N ASP A 117 -24.37 2.58 -7.42
CA ASP A 117 -23.57 2.99 -6.26
C ASP A 117 -22.76 1.79 -5.71
N PHE A 118 -21.48 1.76 -6.02
CA PHE A 118 -20.59 0.71 -5.52
C PHE A 118 -20.54 0.63 -3.98
N LYS A 119 -20.68 1.74 -3.26
CA LYS A 119 -20.71 1.74 -1.80
C LYS A 119 -21.88 0.91 -1.28
N LYS A 120 -23.08 1.10 -1.89
CA LYS A 120 -24.29 0.33 -1.57
C LYS A 120 -24.12 -1.14 -1.94
N VAL A 121 -23.65 -1.44 -3.15
CA VAL A 121 -23.40 -2.80 -3.62
C VAL A 121 -22.42 -3.51 -2.69
N ARG A 122 -21.28 -2.88 -2.38
CA ARG A 122 -20.28 -3.44 -1.47
C ARG A 122 -20.84 -3.74 -0.08
N ASN A 123 -21.62 -2.81 0.49
CA ASN A 123 -22.21 -3.02 1.82
C ASN A 123 -23.12 -4.25 1.82
N PHE A 124 -23.96 -4.42 0.81
CA PHE A 124 -24.84 -5.59 0.70
C PHE A 124 -24.09 -6.88 0.41
N MET A 125 -22.99 -6.84 -0.34
CA MET A 125 -22.10 -8.00 -0.53
C MET A 125 -21.49 -8.50 0.78
N MET A 126 -21.33 -7.63 1.76
CA MET A 126 -20.71 -7.96 3.05
C MET A 126 -21.72 -8.29 4.14
N ASP A 127 -22.97 -7.85 3.99
CA ASP A 127 -24.00 -7.97 5.02
C ASP A 127 -24.41 -9.44 5.19
N GLY A 128 -24.11 -9.99 6.37
CA GLY A 128 -24.38 -11.39 6.71
C GLY A 128 -23.62 -12.43 5.87
N TYR A 129 -22.57 -12.01 5.11
CA TYR A 129 -21.82 -12.91 4.26
C TYR A 129 -20.30 -12.89 4.56
N ASP A 130 -19.88 -13.79 5.44
CA ASP A 130 -18.53 -13.85 6.00
C ASP A 130 -17.40 -13.94 4.93
N ARG A 131 -17.69 -14.52 3.77
CA ARG A 131 -16.69 -14.64 2.68
C ARG A 131 -16.26 -13.31 2.12
N ASN A 132 -17.06 -12.24 2.28
CA ASN A 132 -16.81 -10.92 1.70
C ASN A 132 -16.42 -9.85 2.74
N VAL A 133 -16.33 -10.18 4.03
CA VAL A 133 -16.09 -9.21 5.13
C VAL A 133 -14.82 -8.38 4.96
N HIS A 134 -13.84 -8.87 4.21
CA HIS A 134 -12.56 -8.21 3.98
C HIS A 134 -12.48 -7.44 2.64
N LEU A 135 -13.59 -7.33 1.89
CA LEU A 135 -13.60 -6.56 0.64
C LEU A 135 -13.30 -5.07 0.92
N PRO A 136 -12.18 -4.51 0.43
CA PRO A 136 -11.83 -3.12 0.71
C PRO A 136 -12.80 -2.15 0.02
N LYS A 137 -12.77 -0.88 0.43
CA LYS A 137 -13.42 0.20 -0.32
C LYS A 137 -12.61 0.48 -1.58
N ALA A 138 -13.28 0.88 -2.66
CA ALA A 138 -12.59 1.42 -3.82
C ALA A 138 -11.91 2.74 -3.50
N GLY A 139 -10.82 3.04 -4.17
CA GLY A 139 -10.04 4.26 -3.99
C GLY A 139 -8.58 4.08 -4.38
N PHE A 140 -7.79 5.10 -4.17
CA PHE A 140 -6.37 5.06 -4.49
C PHE A 140 -5.63 4.07 -3.58
N ALA A 141 -5.22 2.95 -4.16
CA ALA A 141 -4.36 1.95 -3.53
C ALA A 141 -2.91 2.33 -3.83
N ALA A 142 -2.37 3.21 -3.03
CA ALA A 142 -1.08 3.83 -3.25
C ALA A 142 -0.08 3.53 -2.12
N GLY A 143 1.10 4.11 -2.24
CA GLY A 143 2.17 4.04 -1.28
C GLY A 143 3.31 3.11 -1.68
N PRO A 144 4.49 3.31 -1.07
CA PRO A 144 5.74 2.74 -1.55
C PRO A 144 5.84 1.22 -1.39
N CYS A 145 5.02 0.61 -0.53
CA CYS A 145 5.18 -0.81 -0.19
C CYS A 145 4.38 -1.75 -1.11
N LEU A 146 3.05 -1.51 -1.28
CA LEU A 146 2.19 -2.45 -2.00
C LEU A 146 2.56 -2.53 -3.48
N LEU A 147 2.70 -1.38 -4.12
CA LEU A 147 3.11 -1.25 -5.52
C LEU A 147 4.48 -1.92 -5.74
N LYS A 148 5.49 -1.49 -4.97
CA LYS A 148 6.86 -1.96 -5.11
C LYS A 148 6.97 -3.48 -4.91
N ASP A 149 6.37 -4.03 -3.85
CA ASP A 149 6.49 -5.45 -3.53
C ASP A 149 5.75 -6.31 -4.56
N THR A 150 4.64 -5.82 -5.13
CA THR A 150 3.93 -6.50 -6.23
C THR A 150 4.76 -6.51 -7.52
N ILE A 151 5.40 -5.38 -7.88
CA ILE A 151 6.33 -5.29 -9.02
C ILE A 151 7.52 -6.21 -8.79
N GLN A 152 8.10 -6.18 -7.59
CA GLN A 152 9.23 -6.98 -7.19
C GLN A 152 8.95 -8.48 -7.35
N LEU A 153 7.79 -8.93 -6.87
CA LEU A 153 7.35 -10.32 -7.02
C LEU A 153 7.15 -10.68 -8.50
N SER A 154 6.45 -9.83 -9.26
CA SER A 154 6.21 -10.07 -10.70
C SER A 154 7.51 -10.21 -11.48
N HIS A 155 8.48 -9.34 -11.21
CA HIS A 155 9.80 -9.40 -11.86
C HIS A 155 10.58 -10.66 -11.46
N PHE A 156 10.57 -11.02 -10.17
CA PHE A 156 11.26 -12.20 -9.66
C PHE A 156 10.79 -13.48 -10.34
N VAL A 157 9.48 -13.64 -10.53
CA VAL A 157 8.91 -14.80 -11.24
C VAL A 157 8.86 -14.63 -12.77
N LYS A 158 9.67 -13.73 -13.34
CA LYS A 158 9.78 -13.48 -14.78
C LYS A 158 8.42 -13.20 -15.42
N ASN A 159 7.62 -12.34 -14.80
CA ASN A 159 6.27 -11.96 -15.20
C ASN A 159 5.23 -13.11 -15.24
N LYS A 160 5.51 -14.24 -14.61
CA LYS A 160 4.54 -15.35 -14.43
C LYS A 160 3.60 -15.11 -13.26
N PHE A 161 3.15 -13.86 -13.07
CA PHE A 161 2.21 -13.44 -12.03
C PHE A 161 1.15 -12.51 -12.62
N PRO A 162 0.23 -13.04 -13.49
CA PRO A 162 -0.76 -12.23 -14.19
C PRO A 162 -1.64 -11.42 -13.25
N MET A 163 -2.12 -11.99 -12.14
CA MET A 163 -2.94 -11.27 -11.15
C MET A 163 -2.22 -10.02 -10.60
N GLY A 164 -0.92 -10.11 -10.32
CA GLY A 164 -0.11 -8.97 -9.90
C GLY A 164 -0.03 -7.90 -10.98
N ILE A 165 0.27 -8.31 -12.23
CA ILE A 165 0.39 -7.40 -13.37
C ILE A 165 -0.93 -6.68 -13.64
N GLU A 166 -2.05 -7.39 -13.67
CA GLU A 166 -3.37 -6.77 -13.89
C GLU A 166 -3.77 -5.88 -12.71
N SER A 167 -3.45 -6.25 -11.47
CA SER A 167 -3.70 -5.39 -10.31
C SER A 167 -2.93 -4.06 -10.38
N LEU A 168 -1.71 -4.06 -10.92
CA LEU A 168 -0.93 -2.85 -11.19
C LEU A 168 -1.65 -1.95 -12.21
N LYS A 169 -2.11 -2.52 -13.33
CA LYS A 169 -2.82 -1.76 -14.37
C LYS A 169 -4.10 -1.12 -13.83
N ILE A 170 -4.89 -1.85 -13.04
CA ILE A 170 -6.15 -1.37 -12.48
C ILE A 170 -5.90 -0.24 -11.46
N ASN A 171 -5.05 -0.48 -10.46
CA ASN A 171 -4.82 0.48 -9.39
C ASN A 171 -4.12 1.74 -9.91
N GLU A 172 -3.05 1.57 -10.69
CA GLU A 172 -2.31 2.68 -11.29
C GLU A 172 -3.08 3.40 -12.41
N GLY A 173 -4.03 2.72 -13.03
CA GLY A 173 -4.92 3.27 -14.05
C GLY A 173 -6.10 4.07 -13.50
N LEU A 174 -6.46 3.90 -12.23
CA LEU A 174 -7.63 4.53 -11.63
C LEU A 174 -7.68 6.05 -11.77
N PRO A 175 -6.58 6.82 -11.60
CA PRO A 175 -6.60 8.27 -11.83
C PRO A 175 -6.99 8.65 -13.27
N LEU A 176 -6.51 7.90 -14.26
CA LEU A 176 -6.87 8.13 -15.67
C LEU A 176 -8.35 7.79 -15.93
N TYR A 177 -8.82 6.67 -15.39
CA TYR A 177 -10.23 6.29 -15.46
C TYR A 177 -11.15 7.36 -14.88
N LEU A 178 -10.83 7.91 -13.68
CA LEU A 178 -11.60 8.97 -13.05
C LEU A 178 -11.68 10.22 -13.94
N MET A 179 -10.55 10.65 -14.50
CA MET A 179 -10.53 11.78 -15.43
C MET A 179 -11.41 11.53 -16.66
N GLN A 180 -11.33 10.34 -17.26
CA GLN A 180 -12.13 9.98 -18.43
C GLN A 180 -13.63 9.95 -18.11
N ASN A 181 -14.01 9.42 -16.93
CA ASN A 181 -15.39 9.39 -16.48
C ASN A 181 -15.95 10.80 -16.23
N LEU A 182 -15.19 11.67 -15.56
CA LEU A 182 -15.56 13.07 -15.38
C LEU A 182 -15.73 13.81 -16.72
N LYS A 183 -14.86 13.52 -17.71
CA LYS A 183 -14.96 14.08 -19.06
C LYS A 183 -16.22 13.62 -19.77
N LYS A 184 -16.52 12.32 -19.75
CA LYS A 184 -17.72 11.71 -20.34
C LYS A 184 -19.01 12.35 -19.79
N ASN A 185 -19.03 12.67 -18.51
CA ASN A 185 -20.17 13.26 -17.82
C ASN A 185 -20.20 14.80 -17.88
N ASN A 186 -19.42 15.43 -18.77
CA ASN A 186 -19.31 16.90 -18.92
C ASN A 186 -18.94 17.66 -17.63
N GLN A 187 -18.27 17.00 -16.69
CA GLN A 187 -17.89 17.57 -15.39
C GLN A 187 -16.55 18.31 -15.40
N LEU A 188 -15.85 18.38 -16.53
CA LEU A 188 -14.55 19.04 -16.65
C LEU A 188 -14.56 20.36 -17.42
N LYS A 189 -15.51 20.55 -18.36
CA LYS A 189 -15.52 21.71 -19.24
C LYS A 189 -15.78 23.00 -18.44
N ASN A 190 -14.82 23.93 -18.50
CA ASN A 190 -14.85 25.23 -17.82
C ASN A 190 -15.01 25.15 -16.29
N LYS A 191 -14.62 24.02 -15.69
CA LYS A 191 -14.75 23.81 -14.25
C LYS A 191 -13.41 23.79 -13.53
N LYS A 192 -13.43 24.23 -12.27
CA LYS A 192 -12.31 24.14 -11.34
C LYS A 192 -12.47 22.88 -10.51
N ILE A 193 -11.46 22.01 -10.54
CA ILE A 193 -11.48 20.74 -9.81
C ILE A 193 -10.69 20.90 -8.52
N GLY A 194 -11.34 20.66 -7.39
CA GLY A 194 -10.70 20.59 -6.07
C GLY A 194 -10.31 19.15 -5.74
N ILE A 195 -9.07 18.93 -5.32
CA ILE A 195 -8.59 17.64 -4.84
C ILE A 195 -8.29 17.74 -3.35
N LEU A 196 -9.03 16.97 -2.55
CA LEU A 196 -8.84 16.83 -1.12
C LEU A 196 -8.08 15.54 -0.82
N GLY A 197 -6.93 15.70 -0.18
CA GLY A 197 -6.03 14.60 0.17
C GLY A 197 -4.94 14.36 -0.87
N LEU A 198 -3.68 14.56 -0.45
CA LEU A 198 -2.48 14.43 -1.29
C LEU A 198 -1.56 13.30 -0.83
N THR A 199 -1.71 12.85 0.40
CA THR A 199 -0.93 11.74 0.97
C THR A 199 -1.34 10.41 0.34
N PHE A 200 -0.50 9.37 0.47
CA PHE A 200 -0.84 8.08 -0.15
C PHE A 200 -1.97 7.33 0.55
N LYS A 201 -2.28 7.68 1.81
CA LYS A 201 -3.42 7.17 2.57
C LYS A 201 -3.84 8.16 3.64
N SER A 202 -5.03 7.94 4.23
CA SER A 202 -5.59 8.81 5.28
C SER A 202 -4.75 8.82 6.56
N ASP A 203 -4.74 9.99 7.20
CA ASP A 203 -4.17 10.26 8.53
C ASP A 203 -2.66 9.96 8.64
N VAL A 204 -1.92 10.22 7.57
CA VAL A 204 -0.44 10.21 7.52
C VAL A 204 0.06 11.40 6.70
N ASP A 205 1.31 11.78 6.88
CA ASP A 205 1.99 12.89 6.20
C ASP A 205 2.84 12.46 4.99
N ASP A 206 2.79 11.18 4.62
CA ASP A 206 3.62 10.59 3.58
C ASP A 206 2.96 10.67 2.20
N ILE A 207 3.65 11.32 1.27
CA ILE A 207 3.18 11.55 -0.11
C ILE A 207 3.78 10.58 -1.14
N ARG A 208 4.67 9.68 -0.73
CA ARG A 208 5.38 8.78 -1.67
C ARG A 208 4.40 7.91 -2.43
N ASP A 209 4.57 7.88 -3.75
CA ASP A 209 3.72 7.12 -4.68
C ASP A 209 2.21 7.39 -4.53
N SER A 210 1.84 8.59 -4.06
CA SER A 210 0.44 8.99 -3.98
C SER A 210 -0.17 9.18 -5.37
N LEU A 211 -1.27 8.48 -5.62
CA LEU A 211 -2.02 8.58 -6.88
C LEU A 211 -2.76 9.91 -7.04
N SER A 212 -2.91 10.70 -5.97
CA SER A 212 -3.44 12.06 -6.03
C SER A 212 -2.57 12.95 -6.93
N PHE A 213 -1.25 12.87 -6.82
CA PHE A 213 -0.34 13.61 -7.71
C PHE A 213 -0.42 13.16 -9.17
N LYS A 214 -0.62 11.85 -9.39
CA LYS A 214 -0.85 11.33 -10.75
C LYS A 214 -2.13 11.91 -11.35
N LEU A 215 -3.21 11.95 -10.58
CA LEU A 215 -4.48 12.58 -11.01
C LEU A 215 -4.30 14.07 -11.30
N ILE A 216 -3.65 14.82 -10.42
CA ILE A 216 -3.35 16.26 -10.60
C ILE A 216 -2.59 16.47 -11.92
N LYS A 217 -1.55 15.67 -12.17
CA LYS A 217 -0.76 15.76 -13.40
C LYS A 217 -1.58 15.48 -14.66
N ILE A 218 -2.48 14.48 -14.60
CA ILE A 218 -3.38 14.14 -15.71
C ILE A 218 -4.34 15.30 -15.99
N LEU A 219 -4.99 15.86 -14.97
CA LEU A 219 -5.93 16.99 -15.10
C LEU A 219 -5.23 18.25 -15.61
N ARG A 220 -4.07 18.60 -15.07
CA ARG A 220 -3.28 19.77 -15.52
C ARG A 220 -2.84 19.65 -16.98
N ARG A 221 -2.47 18.44 -17.46
CA ARG A 221 -2.17 18.18 -18.88
C ARG A 221 -3.38 18.41 -19.80
N GLN A 222 -4.59 18.24 -19.30
CA GLN A 222 -5.83 18.58 -20.02
C GLN A 222 -6.21 20.06 -19.89
N LYS A 223 -5.30 20.92 -19.39
CA LYS A 223 -5.51 22.36 -19.14
C LYS A 223 -6.66 22.66 -18.16
N ILE A 224 -6.97 21.73 -17.28
CA ILE A 224 -7.99 21.90 -16.26
C ILE A 224 -7.36 22.61 -15.06
N LYS A 225 -8.08 23.62 -14.52
CA LYS A 225 -7.68 24.32 -13.30
C LYS A 225 -7.91 23.42 -12.09
N VAL A 226 -6.82 23.05 -11.40
CA VAL A 226 -6.83 22.16 -10.23
C VAL A 226 -6.44 22.94 -8.97
N LEU A 227 -7.29 22.88 -7.96
CA LEU A 227 -7.06 23.36 -6.60
C LEU A 227 -6.76 22.16 -5.72
N ILE A 228 -5.83 22.29 -4.76
CA ILE A 228 -5.37 21.17 -3.93
C ILE A 228 -5.34 21.56 -2.46
N SER A 229 -5.67 20.62 -1.59
CA SER A 229 -5.58 20.75 -0.14
C SER A 229 -5.34 19.42 0.54
N ASP A 230 -4.55 19.44 1.60
CA ASP A 230 -4.32 18.29 2.48
C ASP A 230 -4.14 18.78 3.93
N GLU A 231 -4.63 18.02 4.89
CA GLU A 231 -4.53 18.35 6.31
C GLU A 231 -3.16 17.99 6.91
N PHE A 232 -2.51 16.96 6.36
CA PHE A 232 -1.26 16.39 6.89
C PHE A 232 -0.03 16.79 6.09
N TYR A 233 -0.23 17.26 4.85
CA TYR A 233 0.85 17.69 3.97
C TYR A 233 0.61 19.08 3.39
N LYS A 234 1.52 20.01 3.68
CA LYS A 234 1.48 21.38 3.14
C LYS A 234 2.19 21.45 1.79
N HIS A 235 1.42 21.45 0.72
CA HIS A 235 1.96 21.67 -0.63
C HIS A 235 2.16 23.17 -0.89
N PRO A 236 3.24 23.61 -1.59
CA PRO A 236 3.44 25.04 -1.92
C PRO A 236 2.26 25.72 -2.62
N ASP A 237 1.62 25.02 -3.57
CA ASP A 237 0.40 25.50 -4.28
C ASP A 237 -0.90 25.15 -3.52
N GLY A 238 -0.82 24.62 -2.30
CA GLY A 238 -1.97 24.18 -1.52
C GLY A 238 -2.73 25.38 -0.94
N ILE A 239 -4.06 25.26 -0.89
CA ILE A 239 -4.94 26.21 -0.24
C ILE A 239 -5.69 25.55 0.92
N SER A 240 -6.33 26.34 1.78
CA SER A 240 -7.12 25.78 2.88
C SER A 240 -8.30 24.94 2.37
N LYS A 241 -8.72 23.93 3.13
CA LYS A 241 -9.91 23.12 2.83
C LYS A 241 -11.14 23.98 2.58
N LYS A 242 -11.38 24.98 3.44
CA LYS A 242 -12.52 25.92 3.31
C LYS A 242 -12.48 26.67 1.99
N GLU A 243 -11.31 27.17 1.62
CA GLU A 243 -11.13 27.91 0.37
C GLU A 243 -11.28 27.02 -0.85
N LEU A 244 -10.74 25.78 -0.82
CA LEU A 244 -10.90 24.80 -1.88
C LEU A 244 -12.37 24.50 -2.12
N ILE A 245 -13.14 24.20 -1.07
CA ILE A 245 -14.58 23.90 -1.16
C ILE A 245 -15.33 25.08 -1.79
N LYS A 246 -15.03 26.32 -1.36
CA LYS A 246 -15.69 27.52 -1.88
C LYS A 246 -15.37 27.80 -3.36
N LYS A 247 -14.15 27.49 -3.81
CA LYS A 247 -13.66 27.87 -5.14
C LYS A 247 -13.77 26.76 -6.19
N SER A 248 -14.12 25.55 -5.81
CA SER A 248 -14.20 24.39 -6.72
C SER A 248 -15.62 24.16 -7.21
N ASP A 249 -15.76 23.80 -8.47
CA ASP A 249 -17.04 23.40 -9.08
C ASP A 249 -17.28 21.89 -8.90
N VAL A 250 -16.21 21.10 -8.83
CA VAL A 250 -16.22 19.65 -8.56
C VAL A 250 -15.14 19.35 -7.55
N ILE A 251 -15.47 18.54 -6.54
CA ILE A 251 -14.52 18.12 -5.50
C ILE A 251 -14.30 16.63 -5.62
N ILE A 252 -13.03 16.24 -5.67
CA ILE A 252 -12.58 14.85 -5.61
C ILE A 252 -11.95 14.61 -4.24
N LEU A 253 -12.58 13.75 -3.43
CA LEU A 253 -12.01 13.25 -2.19
C LEU A 253 -11.06 12.10 -2.53
N ALA A 254 -9.80 12.45 -2.78
CA ALA A 254 -8.80 11.49 -3.20
C ALA A 254 -8.27 10.65 -2.02
N VAL A 255 -8.10 11.29 -0.85
CA VAL A 255 -7.71 10.62 0.40
C VAL A 255 -8.64 11.05 1.53
N PRO A 256 -9.42 10.11 2.10
CA PRO A 256 -10.46 10.44 3.09
C PRO A 256 -9.88 10.53 4.51
N HIS A 257 -9.18 11.63 4.81
CA HIS A 257 -8.76 11.93 6.19
C HIS A 257 -9.96 12.02 7.12
N LYS A 258 -9.78 11.68 8.41
CA LYS A 258 -10.86 11.77 9.41
C LYS A 258 -11.42 13.18 9.53
N SER A 259 -10.58 14.21 9.37
CA SER A 259 -10.95 15.63 9.40
C SER A 259 -11.84 16.07 8.23
N TYR A 260 -12.06 15.24 7.23
CA TYR A 260 -12.95 15.53 6.09
C TYR A 260 -14.38 15.00 6.26
N ARG A 261 -14.65 14.36 7.38
CA ARG A 261 -15.97 13.82 7.75
C ARG A 261 -16.83 14.87 8.44
#